data_0879e54b3c34a5c98dce4d5493e0e801
#
_entry.id   0879e54b3c34a5c98dce4d5493e0e801
#
_cell.length_a   1.000
_cell.length_b   1.000
_cell.length_c   1.000
_cell.angle_alpha   90.00
_cell.angle_beta   90.00
_cell.angle_gamma   90.00
#
_symmetry.space_group_name_H-M   'P 1'
#
loop_
_entity.id
_entity.type
_entity.pdbx_description
1 polymer ?
#
loop_
_entity_poly.entity_id
_entity_poly.type
_entity_poly.pdbx_seq_one_letter_code
_entity_poly.pdbx_strand_id
1 'polypeptide(L)'
;EEGFKIDEDSLLIEESLKLCGIKGKLKDMSPVAVEKGFTEDYIRKPKSQSITKQIQGSFKRISQRKNLVVIEGTGHAGVGSVFDHSNAKVAKTLGSKVILVSSGGIGRPIDEIVLNKALFDREGVKLAGVIINKVIPEKFGKINELVRRGLRLKGIDVLGVIPYKPMLSYPTVRQISQETGFKVLPGYDDSVLDNYVAKIVIGAMQPKDAERYIIDQSLIITPGDREDIIQLALNFHKQNCRISGIVLTGDVMPGQEIMQKTKEESIPILSGKLDTYTVASRIYDLNIKIRPNDIEKIETVEQMIQEYVNLDMLLRRM
;
A
#
# COMPACT_ATOMS: atom_id res chain seq x y z
N GLU A 1 -14.86 -14.13 -3.62
CA GLU A 1 -14.96 -15.39 -4.38
C GLU A 1 -15.21 -16.50 -3.37
N GLU A 2 -15.79 -17.61 -3.61
CA GLU A 2 -16.21 -18.67 -2.65
C GLU A 2 -17.24 -18.27 -1.57
N GLY A 3 -17.90 -17.12 -1.65
CA GLY A 3 -18.93 -16.70 -0.67
C GLY A 3 -18.39 -16.27 0.71
N PHE A 4 -17.08 -16.10 0.85
CA PHE A 4 -16.44 -15.54 2.05
C PHE A 4 -15.99 -14.10 1.79
N LYS A 5 -16.21 -13.21 2.76
CA LYS A 5 -15.63 -11.88 2.75
C LYS A 5 -14.22 -11.96 3.37
N ILE A 6 -13.23 -11.59 2.60
CA ILE A 6 -11.81 -11.70 2.93
C ILE A 6 -11.16 -10.35 2.70
N ASP A 7 -10.18 -10.01 3.52
CA ASP A 7 -9.37 -8.80 3.36
C ASP A 7 -8.52 -8.90 2.07
N GLU A 8 -8.42 -7.80 1.34
CA GLU A 8 -7.63 -7.71 0.10
C GLU A 8 -6.16 -8.06 0.32
N ASP A 9 -5.59 -7.72 1.49
CA ASP A 9 -4.21 -8.06 1.84
C ASP A 9 -4.02 -9.59 1.94
N SER A 10 -5.04 -10.31 2.40
CA SER A 10 -5.01 -11.79 2.44
C SER A 10 -5.02 -12.41 1.03
N LEU A 11 -5.71 -11.78 0.07
CA LEU A 11 -5.69 -12.21 -1.35
C LEU A 11 -4.29 -11.99 -1.95
N LEU A 12 -3.71 -10.81 -1.74
CA LEU A 12 -2.35 -10.50 -2.19
C LEU A 12 -1.33 -11.50 -1.63
N ILE A 13 -1.40 -11.78 -0.33
CA ILE A 13 -0.49 -12.73 0.31
C ILE A 13 -0.70 -14.15 -0.23
N GLU A 14 -1.94 -14.59 -0.42
CA GLU A 14 -2.22 -15.93 -0.99
C GLU A 14 -1.63 -16.08 -2.39
N GLU A 15 -1.83 -15.09 -3.26
CA GLU A 15 -1.29 -15.10 -4.62
C GLU A 15 0.24 -15.07 -4.61
N SER A 16 0.85 -14.24 -3.78
CA SER A 16 2.31 -14.20 -3.62
C SER A 16 2.88 -15.52 -3.10
N LEU A 17 2.21 -16.17 -2.14
CA LEU A 17 2.61 -17.47 -1.62
C LEU A 17 2.45 -18.58 -2.66
N LYS A 18 1.42 -18.52 -3.52
CA LYS A 18 1.25 -19.47 -4.65
C LYS A 18 2.44 -19.40 -5.62
N LEU A 19 2.95 -18.19 -5.91
CA LEU A 19 4.15 -18.02 -6.74
C LEU A 19 5.39 -18.69 -6.11
N CYS A 20 5.47 -18.72 -4.77
CA CYS A 20 6.52 -19.41 -4.02
C CYS A 20 6.24 -20.92 -3.79
N GLY A 21 5.18 -21.48 -4.39
CA GLY A 21 4.78 -22.89 -4.20
C GLY A 21 4.17 -23.20 -2.82
N ILE A 22 3.85 -22.18 -2.04
CA ILE A 22 3.26 -22.32 -0.70
C ILE A 22 1.73 -22.27 -0.81
N LYS A 23 1.05 -23.31 -0.31
CA LYS A 23 -0.41 -23.36 -0.30
C LYS A 23 -0.95 -22.90 1.06
N GLY A 24 -1.89 -21.96 1.05
CA GLY A 24 -2.71 -21.53 2.18
C GLY A 24 -4.19 -21.59 1.81
N LYS A 25 -5.07 -21.70 2.81
CA LYS A 25 -6.51 -21.53 2.60
C LYS A 25 -6.89 -20.14 3.06
N LEU A 26 -7.42 -19.30 2.20
CA LEU A 26 -7.86 -17.93 2.50
C LEU A 26 -8.70 -17.83 3.77
N LYS A 27 -9.65 -18.77 3.97
CA LYS A 27 -10.47 -18.86 5.16
C LYS A 27 -9.66 -18.99 6.47
N ASP A 28 -8.48 -19.60 6.41
CA ASP A 28 -7.63 -19.76 7.58
C ASP A 28 -6.66 -18.58 7.73
N MET A 29 -6.33 -17.87 6.63
CA MET A 29 -5.47 -16.69 6.63
C MET A 29 -6.20 -15.46 7.18
N SER A 30 -7.52 -15.31 6.91
CA SER A 30 -8.37 -14.26 7.45
C SER A 30 -9.58 -14.86 8.19
N PRO A 31 -9.38 -15.39 9.42
CA PRO A 31 -10.41 -16.17 10.10
C PRO A 31 -11.61 -15.35 10.59
N VAL A 32 -11.47 -14.05 10.79
CA VAL A 32 -12.53 -13.18 11.32
C VAL A 32 -12.68 -11.96 10.42
N ALA A 33 -13.83 -11.85 9.77
CA ALA A 33 -14.19 -10.66 9.00
C ALA A 33 -14.99 -9.69 9.91
N VAL A 34 -14.52 -8.45 10.01
CA VAL A 34 -15.21 -7.37 10.72
C VAL A 34 -16.03 -6.57 9.71
N GLU A 35 -17.30 -6.92 9.55
CA GLU A 35 -18.21 -6.27 8.63
C GLU A 35 -18.88 -5.03 9.25
N LYS A 36 -19.55 -4.23 8.39
CA LYS A 36 -20.43 -3.14 8.85
C LYS A 36 -21.51 -3.72 9.78
N GLY A 37 -21.63 -3.16 10.98
CA GLY A 37 -22.55 -3.64 12.01
C GLY A 37 -21.97 -4.68 12.98
N PHE A 38 -20.85 -5.34 12.66
CA PHE A 38 -20.21 -6.34 13.53
C PHE A 38 -19.94 -5.81 14.96
N THR A 39 -19.43 -4.59 15.05
CA THR A 39 -19.11 -3.96 16.34
C THR A 39 -20.36 -3.74 17.19
N GLU A 40 -21.44 -3.26 16.58
CA GLU A 40 -22.73 -3.05 17.27
C GLU A 40 -23.33 -4.38 17.75
N ASP A 41 -23.31 -5.39 16.90
CA ASP A 41 -23.81 -6.73 17.24
C ASP A 41 -23.01 -7.38 18.35
N TYR A 42 -21.67 -7.18 18.33
CA TYR A 42 -20.81 -7.68 19.40
C TYR A 42 -21.09 -6.99 20.73
N ILE A 43 -21.26 -5.67 20.76
CA ILE A 43 -21.59 -4.92 21.98
C ILE A 43 -22.95 -5.40 22.56
N ARG A 44 -23.92 -5.68 21.69
CA ARG A 44 -25.24 -6.21 22.12
C ARG A 44 -25.18 -7.65 22.62
N LYS A 45 -24.34 -8.49 21.99
CA LYS A 45 -24.18 -9.92 22.35
C LYS A 45 -22.71 -10.33 22.23
N PRO A 46 -21.92 -10.15 23.29
CA PRO A 46 -20.49 -10.51 23.25
C PRO A 46 -20.26 -12.00 22.98
N LYS A 47 -19.38 -12.31 22.02
CA LYS A 47 -19.03 -13.67 21.57
C LYS A 47 -17.52 -13.92 21.61
N SER A 48 -16.81 -13.34 22.58
CA SER A 48 -15.33 -13.35 22.66
C SER A 48 -14.76 -14.77 22.59
N GLN A 49 -15.31 -15.73 23.32
CA GLN A 49 -14.83 -17.12 23.30
C GLN A 49 -14.95 -17.80 21.93
N SER A 50 -16.01 -17.49 21.16
CA SER A 50 -16.20 -18.02 19.81
C SER A 50 -15.12 -17.49 18.86
N ILE A 51 -14.84 -16.19 18.91
CA ILE A 51 -13.80 -15.53 18.12
C ILE A 51 -12.43 -16.11 18.47
N THR A 52 -12.12 -16.24 19.77
CA THR A 52 -10.86 -16.85 20.22
C THR A 52 -10.65 -18.25 19.65
N LYS A 53 -11.68 -19.11 19.73
CA LYS A 53 -11.61 -20.49 19.19
C LYS A 53 -11.39 -20.50 17.69
N GLN A 54 -12.02 -19.58 16.97
CA GLN A 54 -11.87 -19.44 15.51
C GLN A 54 -10.45 -19.05 15.14
N ILE A 55 -9.88 -18.02 15.80
CA ILE A 55 -8.49 -17.57 15.60
C ILE A 55 -7.51 -18.71 15.89
N GLN A 56 -7.61 -19.35 17.06
CA GLN A 56 -6.74 -20.46 17.45
C GLN A 56 -6.85 -21.65 16.51
N GLY A 57 -8.07 -22.00 16.08
CA GLY A 57 -8.31 -23.10 15.15
C GLY A 57 -7.67 -22.86 13.78
N SER A 58 -7.80 -21.64 13.23
CA SER A 58 -7.18 -21.25 11.96
C SER A 58 -5.65 -21.22 12.08
N PHE A 59 -5.12 -20.61 13.13
CA PHE A 59 -3.69 -20.61 13.39
C PHE A 59 -3.10 -22.01 13.48
N LYS A 60 -3.76 -22.93 14.18
CA LYS A 60 -3.34 -24.33 14.27
C LYS A 60 -3.27 -25.01 12.90
N ARG A 61 -4.22 -24.70 12.00
CA ARG A 61 -4.21 -25.28 10.64
C ARG A 61 -3.11 -24.70 9.76
N ILE A 62 -2.92 -23.36 9.82
CA ILE A 62 -1.88 -22.67 9.04
C ILE A 62 -0.47 -23.03 9.50
N SER A 63 -0.24 -23.15 10.80
CA SER A 63 1.09 -23.41 11.37
C SER A 63 1.58 -24.85 11.16
N GLN A 64 0.71 -25.77 10.74
CA GLN A 64 1.12 -27.15 10.46
C GLN A 64 2.22 -27.21 9.38
N ARG A 65 3.35 -27.85 9.69
CA ARG A 65 4.49 -28.03 8.81
C ARG A 65 5.09 -26.70 8.30
N LYS A 66 4.96 -25.64 9.10
CA LYS A 66 5.59 -24.34 8.83
C LYS A 66 6.62 -24.04 9.90
N ASN A 67 7.79 -23.56 9.47
CA ASN A 67 8.86 -23.15 10.37
C ASN A 67 8.60 -21.74 10.94
N LEU A 68 7.87 -20.92 10.21
CA LEU A 68 7.54 -19.55 10.56
C LEU A 68 6.13 -19.20 10.06
N VAL A 69 5.38 -18.49 10.88
CA VAL A 69 4.10 -17.87 10.50
C VAL A 69 4.19 -16.38 10.80
N VAL A 70 3.95 -15.56 9.80
CA VAL A 70 3.85 -14.11 9.94
C VAL A 70 2.37 -13.74 10.07
N ILE A 71 2.04 -12.98 11.11
CA ILE A 71 0.68 -12.53 11.39
C ILE A 71 0.66 -11.02 11.30
N GLU A 72 -0.14 -10.48 10.38
CA GLU A 72 -0.34 -9.06 10.25
C GLU A 72 -1.42 -8.58 11.21
N GLY A 73 -1.09 -7.56 12.00
CA GLY A 73 -2.03 -6.85 12.86
C GLY A 73 -2.48 -5.54 12.21
N THR A 74 -3.77 -5.30 12.17
CA THR A 74 -4.34 -4.07 11.58
C THR A 74 -4.13 -2.88 12.50
N GLY A 75 -3.51 -1.80 12.01
CA GLY A 75 -3.36 -0.53 12.71
C GLY A 75 -2.48 -0.62 13.97
N HIS A 76 -2.93 -0.11 15.11
CA HIS A 76 -2.16 -0.05 16.36
C HIS A 76 -2.47 -1.21 17.32
N ALA A 77 -1.69 -1.35 18.40
CA ALA A 77 -1.79 -2.45 19.37
C ALA A 77 -3.21 -2.67 19.92
N GLY A 78 -4.01 -1.61 20.04
CA GLY A 78 -5.35 -1.65 20.63
C GLY A 78 -6.48 -1.92 19.63
N VAL A 79 -6.23 -2.00 18.32
CA VAL A 79 -7.30 -2.30 17.34
C VAL A 79 -7.89 -3.68 17.64
N GLY A 80 -9.22 -3.73 17.66
CA GLY A 80 -9.98 -4.92 18.06
C GLY A 80 -10.33 -4.99 19.56
N SER A 81 -9.93 -4.00 20.37
CA SER A 81 -10.28 -3.96 21.80
C SER A 81 -11.79 -3.94 22.05
N VAL A 82 -12.58 -3.38 21.14
CA VAL A 82 -14.03 -3.31 21.24
C VAL A 82 -14.69 -4.68 21.32
N PHE A 83 -14.07 -5.70 20.74
CA PHE A 83 -14.53 -7.11 20.81
C PHE A 83 -13.53 -8.04 21.53
N ASP A 84 -12.75 -7.48 22.47
CA ASP A 84 -11.79 -8.19 23.32
C ASP A 84 -10.67 -8.93 22.59
N HIS A 85 -10.39 -8.54 21.35
CA HIS A 85 -9.37 -9.14 20.49
C HIS A 85 -8.44 -8.07 19.90
N SER A 86 -7.88 -7.21 20.79
CA SER A 86 -6.82 -6.31 20.36
C SER A 86 -5.63 -7.07 19.78
N ASN A 87 -4.83 -6.42 18.91
CA ASN A 87 -3.59 -7.01 18.39
C ASN A 87 -2.71 -7.56 19.53
N ALA A 88 -2.64 -6.85 20.66
CA ALA A 88 -1.91 -7.31 21.83
C ALA A 88 -2.54 -8.58 22.44
N LYS A 89 -3.87 -8.67 22.51
CA LYS A 89 -4.58 -9.84 23.02
C LYS A 89 -4.44 -11.04 22.09
N VAL A 90 -4.51 -10.82 20.78
CA VAL A 90 -4.31 -11.89 19.78
C VAL A 90 -2.89 -12.42 19.85
N ALA A 91 -1.87 -11.54 19.92
CA ALA A 91 -0.48 -11.95 20.08
C ALA A 91 -0.27 -12.82 21.33
N LYS A 92 -0.87 -12.45 22.48
CA LYS A 92 -0.88 -13.26 23.70
C LYS A 92 -1.54 -14.62 23.47
N THR A 93 -2.72 -14.61 22.86
CA THR A 93 -3.54 -15.82 22.63
C THR A 93 -2.82 -16.85 21.76
N LEU A 94 -2.02 -16.38 20.81
CA LEU A 94 -1.23 -17.20 19.88
C LEU A 94 0.21 -17.45 20.34
N GLY A 95 0.63 -16.86 21.48
CA GLY A 95 2.00 -16.96 21.96
C GLY A 95 3.04 -16.30 21.04
N SER A 96 2.60 -15.33 20.24
CA SER A 96 3.45 -14.68 19.21
C SER A 96 4.34 -13.62 19.84
N LYS A 97 5.54 -13.47 19.30
CA LYS A 97 6.37 -12.29 19.51
C LYS A 97 5.96 -11.18 18.54
N VAL A 98 6.22 -9.95 18.90
CA VAL A 98 5.72 -8.79 18.13
C VAL A 98 6.86 -7.97 17.58
N ILE A 99 6.73 -7.56 16.33
CA ILE A 99 7.53 -6.51 15.69
C ILE A 99 6.60 -5.33 15.49
N LEU A 100 6.99 -4.14 16.00
CA LEU A 100 6.28 -2.91 15.69
C LEU A 100 6.90 -2.26 14.45
N VAL A 101 6.06 -1.88 13.50
CA VAL A 101 6.46 -1.08 12.35
C VAL A 101 5.89 0.32 12.53
N SER A 102 6.75 1.34 12.51
CA SER A 102 6.36 2.74 12.68
C SER A 102 6.91 3.59 11.53
N SER A 103 6.28 4.73 11.28
CA SER A 103 6.73 5.69 10.27
C SER A 103 8.03 6.39 10.68
N GLY A 104 8.74 6.96 9.70
CA GLY A 104 9.99 7.70 9.92
C GLY A 104 9.81 8.97 10.75
N GLY A 105 10.70 9.20 11.70
CA GLY A 105 10.71 10.39 12.56
C GLY A 105 11.35 10.12 13.92
N ILE A 106 11.50 11.18 14.74
CA ILE A 106 12.20 11.09 16.03
C ILE A 106 11.22 11.34 17.20
N GLY A 107 10.29 12.28 17.06
CA GLY A 107 9.34 12.64 18.12
C GLY A 107 8.14 11.67 18.15
N ARG A 108 7.06 12.07 17.48
CA ARG A 108 5.80 11.31 17.41
C ARG A 108 5.97 9.80 17.18
N PRO A 109 6.84 9.31 16.29
CA PRO A 109 7.01 7.87 16.12
C PRO A 109 7.53 7.15 17.38
N ILE A 110 8.46 7.75 18.11
CA ILE A 110 8.95 7.18 19.38
C ILE A 110 7.82 7.14 20.42
N ASP A 111 7.02 8.21 20.53
CA ASP A 111 5.90 8.28 21.45
C ASP A 111 4.85 7.20 21.13
N GLU A 112 4.49 7.05 19.86
CA GLU A 112 3.55 6.02 19.39
C GLU A 112 4.08 4.60 19.65
N ILE A 113 5.37 4.35 19.46
CA ILE A 113 6.00 3.06 19.77
C ILE A 113 5.90 2.75 21.26
N VAL A 114 6.21 3.72 22.12
CA VAL A 114 6.12 3.55 23.58
C VAL A 114 4.68 3.29 24.02
N LEU A 115 3.72 4.04 23.46
CA LEU A 115 2.29 3.85 23.72
C LEU A 115 1.82 2.46 23.33
N ASN A 116 2.16 1.98 22.13
CA ASN A 116 1.81 0.65 21.66
C ASN A 116 2.47 -0.44 22.52
N LYS A 117 3.76 -0.26 22.85
CA LYS A 117 4.49 -1.19 23.70
C LYS A 117 3.83 -1.37 25.07
N ALA A 118 3.31 -0.30 25.66
CA ALA A 118 2.64 -0.36 26.98
C ALA A 118 1.45 -1.34 26.98
N LEU A 119 0.70 -1.45 25.89
CA LEU A 119 -0.39 -2.41 25.78
C LEU A 119 0.11 -3.85 25.62
N PHE A 120 1.17 -4.07 24.85
CA PHE A 120 1.81 -5.39 24.75
C PHE A 120 2.40 -5.82 26.09
N ASP A 121 3.08 -4.94 26.81
CA ASP A 121 3.62 -5.21 28.15
C ASP A 121 2.50 -5.58 29.15
N ARG A 122 1.38 -4.84 29.13
CA ARG A 122 0.18 -5.13 29.94
C ARG A 122 -0.37 -6.54 29.66
N GLU A 123 -0.37 -6.96 28.41
CA GLU A 123 -0.80 -8.32 28.05
C GLU A 123 0.28 -9.39 28.30
N GLY A 124 1.49 -9.00 28.69
CA GLY A 124 2.63 -9.90 28.90
C GLY A 124 3.26 -10.41 27.61
N VAL A 125 3.10 -9.67 26.52
CA VAL A 125 3.65 -10.00 25.18
C VAL A 125 4.99 -9.32 24.99
N LYS A 126 6.01 -10.08 24.62
CA LYS A 126 7.36 -9.53 24.37
C LYS A 126 7.46 -8.92 22.98
N LEU A 127 7.99 -7.70 22.95
CA LEU A 127 8.38 -7.02 21.71
C LEU A 127 9.74 -7.58 21.26
N ALA A 128 9.80 -8.15 20.04
CA ALA A 128 11.04 -8.62 19.44
C ALA A 128 11.92 -7.45 18.98
N GLY A 129 11.29 -6.34 18.57
CA GLY A 129 11.95 -5.10 18.20
C GLY A 129 11.06 -4.23 17.34
N VAL A 130 11.65 -3.17 16.79
CA VAL A 130 10.95 -2.15 16.01
C VAL A 130 11.62 -1.98 14.65
N ILE A 131 10.82 -1.78 13.61
CA ILE A 131 11.27 -1.33 12.29
C ILE A 131 10.70 0.08 12.06
N ILE A 132 11.56 1.02 11.70
CA ILE A 132 11.19 2.38 11.34
C ILE A 132 11.14 2.45 9.82
N ASN A 133 9.98 2.67 9.25
CA ASN A 133 9.76 2.63 7.80
C ASN A 133 9.49 4.03 7.23
N LYS A 134 9.69 4.20 5.93
CA LYS A 134 9.40 5.44 5.19
C LYS A 134 10.16 6.67 5.72
N VAL A 135 11.43 6.51 6.10
CA VAL A 135 12.27 7.63 6.50
C VAL A 135 12.65 8.47 5.28
N ILE A 136 12.41 9.77 5.34
CA ILE A 136 12.75 10.70 4.25
C ILE A 136 14.25 10.62 3.96
N PRO A 137 14.68 10.34 2.70
CA PRO A 137 16.07 10.05 2.35
C PRO A 137 17.06 11.15 2.78
N GLU A 138 16.69 12.42 2.60
CA GLU A 138 17.54 13.59 2.94
C GLU A 138 17.81 13.69 4.44
N LYS A 139 16.99 13.04 5.28
CA LYS A 139 17.12 13.04 6.74
C LYS A 139 17.54 11.69 7.30
N PHE A 140 17.82 10.71 6.41
CA PHE A 140 18.01 9.32 6.81
C PHE A 140 19.11 9.15 7.85
N GLY A 141 20.32 9.66 7.63
CA GLY A 141 21.45 9.52 8.55
C GLY A 141 21.12 10.02 9.96
N LYS A 142 20.59 11.25 10.05
CA LYS A 142 20.20 11.86 11.34
C LYS A 142 19.09 11.07 12.04
N ILE A 143 18.06 10.65 11.30
CA ILE A 143 16.95 9.92 11.91
C ILE A 143 17.40 8.53 12.35
N ASN A 144 18.17 7.81 11.53
CA ASN A 144 18.69 6.49 11.87
C ASN A 144 19.51 6.50 13.18
N GLU A 145 20.38 7.48 13.35
CA GLU A 145 21.16 7.65 14.58
C GLU A 145 20.27 7.95 15.80
N LEU A 146 19.45 9.00 15.70
CA LEU A 146 18.69 9.51 16.83
C LEU A 146 17.55 8.57 17.25
N VAL A 147 16.86 7.92 16.31
CA VAL A 147 15.78 6.98 16.64
C VAL A 147 16.32 5.74 17.33
N ARG A 148 17.47 5.21 16.87
CA ARG A 148 18.13 4.08 17.55
C ARG A 148 18.56 4.43 18.96
N ARG A 149 19.13 5.62 19.15
CA ARG A 149 19.53 6.11 20.48
C ARG A 149 18.33 6.35 21.38
N GLY A 150 17.29 7.04 20.88
CA GLY A 150 16.07 7.34 21.63
C GLY A 150 15.31 6.10 22.08
N LEU A 151 15.15 5.11 21.20
CA LEU A 151 14.47 3.85 21.55
C LEU A 151 15.31 2.97 22.48
N ARG A 152 16.64 2.97 22.33
CA ARG A 152 17.54 2.29 23.29
C ARG A 152 17.40 2.82 24.71
N LEU A 153 17.22 4.13 24.90
CA LEU A 153 16.94 4.73 26.21
C LEU A 153 15.62 4.28 26.83
N LYS A 154 14.72 3.70 26.03
CA LYS A 154 13.45 3.09 26.44
C LYS A 154 13.52 1.55 26.52
N GLY A 155 14.71 0.97 26.38
CA GLY A 155 14.88 -0.49 26.37
C GLY A 155 14.28 -1.17 25.15
N ILE A 156 14.18 -0.47 24.01
CA ILE A 156 13.57 -0.95 22.77
C ILE A 156 14.65 -1.05 21.70
N ASP A 157 14.78 -2.22 21.10
CA ASP A 157 15.73 -2.46 20.02
C ASP A 157 15.15 -2.15 18.64
N VAL A 158 15.95 -1.51 17.80
CA VAL A 158 15.61 -1.19 16.41
C VAL A 158 16.22 -2.23 15.48
N LEU A 159 15.36 -3.07 14.88
CA LEU A 159 15.74 -4.11 13.94
C LEU A 159 16.13 -3.53 12.57
N GLY A 160 15.48 -2.44 12.16
CA GLY A 160 15.75 -1.80 10.88
C GLY A 160 15.26 -0.36 10.84
N VAL A 161 15.89 0.42 9.93
CA VAL A 161 15.45 1.77 9.56
C VAL A 161 15.46 1.81 8.03
N ILE A 162 14.29 1.97 7.43
CA ILE A 162 14.08 1.83 5.99
C ILE A 162 13.77 3.20 5.38
N PRO A 163 14.52 3.64 4.34
CA PRO A 163 14.23 4.90 3.66
C PRO A 163 12.91 4.84 2.89
N TYR A 164 12.31 6.00 2.67
CA TYR A 164 11.16 6.12 1.78
C TYR A 164 11.59 5.96 0.32
N LYS A 165 10.94 5.08 -0.41
CA LYS A 165 11.14 4.85 -1.84
C LYS A 165 9.87 5.26 -2.58
N PRO A 166 9.85 6.42 -3.26
CA PRO A 166 8.62 6.96 -3.90
C PRO A 166 7.94 5.97 -4.84
N MET A 167 8.71 5.23 -5.64
CA MET A 167 8.23 4.29 -6.63
C MET A 167 7.26 3.24 -6.04
N LEU A 168 7.47 2.83 -4.77
CA LEU A 168 6.56 1.88 -4.10
C LEU A 168 5.14 2.42 -3.90
N SER A 169 4.97 3.75 -3.95
CA SER A 169 3.67 4.42 -3.82
C SER A 169 3.07 4.84 -5.16
N TYR A 170 3.74 4.60 -6.29
CA TYR A 170 3.20 4.97 -7.59
C TYR A 170 2.06 4.02 -8.00
N PRO A 171 0.88 4.55 -8.36
CA PRO A 171 -0.16 3.75 -8.99
C PRO A 171 0.25 3.37 -10.41
N THR A 172 -0.31 2.27 -10.93
CA THR A 172 -0.35 2.05 -12.37
C THR A 172 -1.61 2.70 -12.96
N VAL A 173 -1.61 2.93 -14.27
CA VAL A 173 -2.81 3.41 -14.99
C VAL A 173 -3.97 2.44 -14.80
N ARG A 174 -3.69 1.12 -14.80
CA ARG A 174 -4.66 0.07 -14.50
C ARG A 174 -5.28 0.23 -13.11
N GLN A 175 -4.46 0.45 -12.09
CA GLN A 175 -4.95 0.68 -10.72
C GLN A 175 -5.83 1.92 -10.64
N ILE A 176 -5.41 3.02 -11.29
CA ILE A 176 -6.22 4.24 -11.35
C ILE A 176 -7.58 3.95 -11.99
N SER A 177 -7.63 3.25 -13.13
CA SER A 177 -8.88 2.88 -13.79
C SER A 177 -9.80 2.05 -12.87
N GLN A 178 -9.27 1.04 -12.22
CA GLN A 178 -10.04 0.12 -11.37
C GLN A 178 -10.59 0.79 -10.10
N GLU A 179 -9.74 1.56 -9.41
CA GLU A 179 -10.13 2.20 -8.14
C GLU A 179 -11.07 3.40 -8.34
N THR A 180 -10.91 4.13 -9.45
CA THR A 180 -11.76 5.30 -9.74
C THR A 180 -12.99 4.97 -10.56
N GLY A 181 -13.01 3.83 -11.25
CA GLY A 181 -14.04 3.46 -12.22
C GLY A 181 -13.93 4.22 -13.55
N PHE A 182 -12.83 4.92 -13.82
CA PHE A 182 -12.62 5.59 -15.11
C PHE A 182 -12.40 4.56 -16.22
N LYS A 183 -13.05 4.78 -17.35
CA LYS A 183 -13.02 3.84 -18.47
C LYS A 183 -11.76 4.03 -19.30
N VAL A 184 -11.02 2.97 -19.51
CA VAL A 184 -9.96 2.94 -20.52
C VAL A 184 -10.61 2.97 -21.90
N LEU A 185 -10.19 3.88 -22.77
CA LEU A 185 -10.67 3.93 -24.14
C LEU A 185 -10.05 2.78 -24.97
N PRO A 186 -10.78 2.25 -25.98
CA PRO A 186 -10.30 1.12 -26.76
C PRO A 186 -9.14 1.49 -27.70
N GLY A 187 -8.32 0.51 -28.03
CA GLY A 187 -7.26 0.60 -29.04
C GLY A 187 -5.86 0.76 -28.50
N TYR A 188 -5.64 0.46 -27.23
CA TYR A 188 -4.32 0.36 -26.61
C TYR A 188 -3.98 -1.09 -26.25
N ASP A 189 -2.68 -1.41 -26.27
CA ASP A 189 -2.17 -2.65 -25.74
C ASP A 189 -2.40 -2.71 -24.21
N ASP A 190 -2.74 -3.90 -23.70
CA ASP A 190 -3.02 -4.04 -22.27
C ASP A 190 -1.81 -3.76 -21.38
N SER A 191 -0.61 -3.96 -21.89
CA SER A 191 0.66 -3.72 -21.18
C SER A 191 0.90 -2.25 -20.82
N VAL A 192 0.40 -1.30 -21.62
CA VAL A 192 0.58 0.15 -21.32
C VAL A 192 -0.23 0.59 -20.10
N LEU A 193 -1.20 -0.20 -19.68
CA LEU A 193 -1.97 0.07 -18.47
C LEU A 193 -1.16 -0.20 -17.19
N ASP A 194 -0.06 -0.94 -17.29
CA ASP A 194 0.83 -1.22 -16.17
C ASP A 194 1.94 -0.16 -16.01
N ASN A 195 1.91 0.90 -16.83
CA ASN A 195 2.79 2.06 -16.65
C ASN A 195 2.58 2.70 -15.29
N TYR A 196 3.67 2.90 -14.54
CA TYR A 196 3.66 3.63 -13.27
C TYR A 196 3.42 5.12 -13.48
N VAL A 197 2.71 5.74 -12.54
CA VAL A 197 2.44 7.18 -12.51
C VAL A 197 3.26 7.81 -11.38
N ALA A 198 4.37 8.44 -11.74
CA ALA A 198 5.23 9.14 -10.79
C ALA A 198 4.73 10.54 -10.45
N LYS A 199 4.04 11.18 -11.38
CA LYS A 199 3.56 12.56 -11.26
C LYS A 199 2.18 12.72 -11.88
N ILE A 200 1.31 13.43 -11.18
CA ILE A 200 0.03 13.89 -11.72
C ILE A 200 0.19 15.36 -12.12
N VAL A 201 -0.19 15.69 -13.35
CA VAL A 201 -0.17 17.05 -13.90
C VAL A 201 -1.57 17.43 -14.34
N ILE A 202 -2.12 18.50 -13.75
CA ILE A 202 -3.40 19.04 -14.15
C ILE A 202 -3.16 20.04 -15.28
N GLY A 203 -3.74 19.76 -16.47
CA GLY A 203 -3.61 20.57 -17.68
C GLY A 203 -4.47 21.84 -17.65
N ALA A 204 -4.36 22.61 -16.57
CA ALA A 204 -5.12 23.87 -16.42
C ALA A 204 -4.40 25.09 -17.04
N MET A 205 -3.07 25.04 -17.11
CA MET A 205 -2.25 26.13 -17.65
C MET A 205 -2.17 26.06 -19.17
N GLN A 206 -1.64 27.13 -19.79
CA GLN A 206 -1.24 27.08 -21.18
C GLN A 206 -0.05 26.13 -21.38
N PRO A 207 0.14 25.54 -22.58
CA PRO A 207 1.22 24.54 -22.79
C PRO A 207 2.60 25.05 -22.38
N LYS A 208 2.98 26.27 -22.71
CA LYS A 208 4.26 26.88 -22.33
C LYS A 208 4.53 26.90 -20.83
N ASP A 209 3.48 27.03 -20.03
CA ASP A 209 3.59 27.05 -18.56
C ASP A 209 3.44 25.65 -17.94
N ALA A 210 2.67 24.77 -18.59
CA ALA A 210 2.48 23.40 -18.15
C ALA A 210 3.72 22.53 -18.36
N GLU A 211 4.53 22.78 -19.39
CA GLU A 211 5.71 21.98 -19.75
C GLU A 211 6.69 21.78 -18.59
N ARG A 212 6.89 22.81 -17.75
CA ARG A 212 7.80 22.76 -16.58
C ARG A 212 7.39 21.76 -15.49
N TYR A 213 6.15 21.28 -15.51
CA TYR A 213 5.60 20.31 -14.53
C TYR A 213 5.57 18.89 -15.05
N ILE A 214 5.76 18.69 -16.37
CA ILE A 214 5.78 17.37 -17.00
C ILE A 214 7.17 16.76 -16.78
N ILE A 215 7.19 15.57 -16.20
CA ILE A 215 8.40 14.76 -16.01
C ILE A 215 8.14 13.34 -16.50
N ASP A 216 9.17 12.51 -16.54
CA ASP A 216 9.02 11.08 -16.88
C ASP A 216 7.94 10.42 -16.00
N GLN A 217 7.11 9.56 -16.60
CA GLN A 217 5.98 8.89 -15.95
C GLN A 217 4.88 9.85 -15.44
N SER A 218 4.66 10.97 -16.14
CA SER A 218 3.54 11.87 -15.84
C SER A 218 2.20 11.31 -16.34
N LEU A 219 1.15 11.48 -15.52
CA LEU A 219 -0.25 11.34 -15.90
C LEU A 219 -0.84 12.73 -16.07
N ILE A 220 -1.43 13.00 -17.24
CA ILE A 220 -2.04 14.31 -17.54
C ILE A 220 -3.54 14.23 -17.29
N ILE A 221 -4.09 15.16 -16.52
CA ILE A 221 -5.54 15.28 -16.27
C ILE A 221 -6.03 16.55 -16.95
N THR A 222 -6.92 16.43 -17.93
CA THR A 222 -7.40 17.59 -18.72
C THR A 222 -8.75 17.27 -19.37
N PRO A 223 -9.63 18.26 -19.63
CA PRO A 223 -10.75 18.06 -20.55
C PRO A 223 -10.27 17.75 -21.97
N GLY A 224 -11.08 17.03 -22.74
CA GLY A 224 -10.69 16.61 -24.09
C GLY A 224 -10.59 17.75 -25.13
N ASP A 225 -11.24 18.88 -24.90
CA ASP A 225 -11.15 20.10 -25.72
C ASP A 225 -9.81 20.85 -25.52
N ARG A 226 -9.01 20.47 -24.53
CA ARG A 226 -7.65 20.97 -24.33
C ARG A 226 -6.64 20.16 -25.17
N GLU A 227 -6.88 20.12 -26.48
CA GLU A 227 -6.01 19.42 -27.43
C GLU A 227 -4.58 19.98 -27.44
N ASP A 228 -4.40 21.24 -27.08
CA ASP A 228 -3.10 21.89 -26.88
C ASP A 228 -2.27 21.20 -25.80
N ILE A 229 -2.87 20.80 -24.69
CA ILE A 229 -2.22 20.07 -23.59
C ILE A 229 -1.96 18.61 -23.98
N ILE A 230 -2.90 17.99 -24.68
CA ILE A 230 -2.71 16.61 -25.17
C ILE A 230 -1.56 16.56 -26.17
N GLN A 231 -1.49 17.53 -27.09
CA GLN A 231 -0.39 17.64 -28.06
C GLN A 231 0.96 17.89 -27.36
N LEU A 232 0.97 18.69 -26.28
CA LEU A 232 2.15 18.88 -25.44
C LEU A 232 2.62 17.54 -24.84
N ALA A 233 1.71 16.74 -24.27
CA ALA A 233 2.02 15.42 -23.73
C ALA A 233 2.61 14.48 -24.79
N LEU A 234 2.03 14.46 -25.99
CA LEU A 234 2.55 13.71 -27.14
C LEU A 234 3.98 14.12 -27.52
N ASN A 235 4.26 15.44 -27.53
CA ASN A 235 5.58 15.95 -27.86
C ASN A 235 6.63 15.54 -26.81
N PHE A 236 6.28 15.57 -25.52
CA PHE A 236 7.16 15.09 -24.45
C PHE A 236 7.44 13.60 -24.58
N HIS A 237 6.41 12.79 -24.87
CA HIS A 237 6.55 11.35 -25.05
C HIS A 237 7.56 11.01 -26.16
N LYS A 238 7.49 11.69 -27.29
CA LYS A 238 8.42 11.56 -28.43
C LYS A 238 9.87 11.93 -28.08
N GLN A 239 10.07 12.77 -27.07
CA GLN A 239 11.38 13.20 -26.57
C GLN A 239 11.92 12.33 -25.44
N ASN A 240 11.48 11.08 -25.32
CA ASN A 240 11.85 10.12 -24.27
C ASN A 240 11.41 10.51 -22.84
N CYS A 241 10.46 11.41 -22.70
CA CYS A 241 9.80 11.71 -21.44
C CYS A 241 8.46 10.94 -21.42
N ARG A 242 8.45 9.74 -20.88
CA ARG A 242 7.28 8.84 -20.93
C ARG A 242 6.07 9.48 -20.26
N ILE A 243 4.97 9.59 -21.01
CA ILE A 243 3.66 9.93 -20.46
C ILE A 243 2.95 8.63 -20.13
N SER A 244 2.62 8.43 -18.87
CA SER A 244 1.99 7.18 -18.40
C SER A 244 0.57 7.01 -18.90
N GLY A 245 -0.14 8.13 -19.09
CA GLY A 245 -1.50 8.16 -19.61
C GLY A 245 -2.11 9.55 -19.56
N ILE A 246 -3.31 9.67 -20.11
CA ILE A 246 -4.10 10.89 -20.09
C ILE A 246 -5.49 10.57 -19.50
N VAL A 247 -5.97 11.39 -18.58
CA VAL A 247 -7.33 11.27 -18.03
C VAL A 247 -8.16 12.43 -18.57
N LEU A 248 -9.15 12.11 -19.39
CA LEU A 248 -10.11 13.07 -19.90
C LEU A 248 -11.23 13.28 -18.88
N THR A 249 -11.56 14.54 -18.62
CA THR A 249 -12.56 14.95 -17.63
C THR A 249 -13.81 15.54 -18.30
N GLY A 250 -14.94 15.54 -17.58
CA GLY A 250 -16.18 16.15 -18.05
C GLY A 250 -16.87 15.44 -19.21
N ASP A 251 -16.48 14.19 -19.52
CA ASP A 251 -16.98 13.42 -20.68
C ASP A 251 -16.72 14.13 -22.04
N VAL A 252 -15.73 15.02 -22.07
CA VAL A 252 -15.31 15.77 -23.28
C VAL A 252 -14.22 14.98 -23.99
N MET A 253 -14.42 14.73 -25.29
CA MET A 253 -13.49 13.95 -26.10
C MET A 253 -12.70 14.87 -27.07
N PRO A 254 -11.42 14.61 -27.30
CA PRO A 254 -10.65 15.33 -28.31
C PRO A 254 -11.02 14.88 -29.73
N GLY A 255 -10.59 15.62 -30.72
CA GLY A 255 -10.78 15.26 -32.12
C GLY A 255 -10.12 13.94 -32.51
N GLN A 256 -10.60 13.35 -33.60
CA GLN A 256 -10.15 12.05 -34.07
C GLN A 256 -8.64 11.98 -34.37
N GLU A 257 -8.06 13.07 -34.88
CA GLU A 257 -6.63 13.16 -35.16
C GLU A 257 -5.78 13.02 -33.91
N ILE A 258 -6.16 13.71 -32.83
CA ILE A 258 -5.47 13.62 -31.53
C ILE A 258 -5.63 12.20 -30.93
N MET A 259 -6.83 11.63 -31.01
CA MET A 259 -7.08 10.27 -30.57
C MET A 259 -6.22 9.25 -31.32
N GLN A 260 -6.05 9.41 -32.62
CA GLN A 260 -5.20 8.54 -33.42
C GLN A 260 -3.73 8.64 -33.01
N LYS A 261 -3.22 9.87 -32.83
CA LYS A 261 -1.84 10.12 -32.38
C LYS A 261 -1.54 9.49 -31.02
N THR A 262 -2.48 9.54 -30.06
CA THR A 262 -2.27 8.92 -28.75
C THR A 262 -2.18 7.40 -28.83
N LYS A 263 -2.92 6.76 -29.75
CA LYS A 263 -2.82 5.32 -30.04
C LYS A 263 -1.48 4.96 -30.68
N GLU A 264 -1.03 5.71 -31.66
CA GLU A 264 0.26 5.51 -32.34
C GLU A 264 1.42 5.59 -31.36
N GLU A 265 1.36 6.51 -30.40
CA GLU A 265 2.37 6.68 -29.36
C GLU A 265 2.12 5.77 -28.12
N SER A 266 1.10 4.91 -28.15
CA SER A 266 0.77 4.00 -27.05
C SER A 266 0.55 4.70 -25.70
N ILE A 267 0.00 5.93 -25.71
CA ILE A 267 -0.37 6.66 -24.49
C ILE A 267 -1.83 6.36 -24.17
N PRO A 268 -2.14 5.56 -23.12
CA PRO A 268 -3.50 5.18 -22.81
C PRO A 268 -4.33 6.37 -22.36
N ILE A 269 -5.58 6.40 -22.78
CA ILE A 269 -6.56 7.40 -22.37
C ILE A 269 -7.60 6.76 -21.46
N LEU A 270 -7.82 7.39 -20.30
CA LEU A 270 -8.94 7.14 -19.43
C LEU A 270 -9.98 8.25 -19.56
N SER A 271 -11.26 7.91 -19.47
CA SER A 271 -12.35 8.90 -19.50
C SER A 271 -13.17 8.83 -18.22
N GLY A 272 -13.42 9.99 -17.64
CA GLY A 272 -14.29 10.19 -16.47
C GLY A 272 -15.28 11.31 -16.70
N LYS A 273 -16.54 11.14 -16.20
CA LYS A 273 -17.62 12.14 -16.34
C LYS A 273 -17.50 13.32 -15.39
N LEU A 274 -16.62 13.22 -14.40
CA LEU A 274 -16.49 14.22 -13.35
C LEU A 274 -15.62 15.39 -13.84
N ASP A 275 -15.73 16.52 -13.14
CA ASP A 275 -14.88 17.69 -13.37
C ASP A 275 -13.40 17.40 -12.99
N THR A 276 -12.50 18.23 -13.49
CA THR A 276 -11.05 18.05 -13.34
C THR A 276 -10.60 18.01 -11.87
N TYR A 277 -11.18 18.83 -11.01
CA TYR A 277 -10.82 18.85 -9.59
C TYR A 277 -11.21 17.53 -8.91
N THR A 278 -12.44 17.10 -9.11
CA THR A 278 -12.95 15.85 -8.52
C THR A 278 -12.18 14.63 -9.02
N VAL A 279 -11.82 14.59 -10.31
CA VAL A 279 -10.97 13.53 -10.88
C VAL A 279 -9.59 13.53 -10.24
N ALA A 280 -8.94 14.69 -10.16
CA ALA A 280 -7.62 14.83 -9.56
C ALA A 280 -7.64 14.42 -8.08
N SER A 281 -8.61 14.90 -7.30
CA SER A 281 -8.75 14.54 -5.88
C SER A 281 -8.89 13.03 -5.70
N ARG A 282 -9.76 12.37 -6.46
CA ARG A 282 -9.93 10.91 -6.40
C ARG A 282 -8.64 10.16 -6.66
N ILE A 283 -7.85 10.60 -7.64
CA ILE A 283 -6.58 9.94 -7.96
C ILE A 283 -5.53 10.21 -6.87
N TYR A 284 -5.49 11.41 -6.29
CA TYR A 284 -4.59 11.74 -5.18
C TYR A 284 -4.91 10.97 -3.89
N ASP A 285 -6.19 10.70 -3.64
CA ASP A 285 -6.65 10.01 -2.44
C ASP A 285 -6.55 8.47 -2.54
N LEU A 286 -6.05 7.94 -3.67
CA LEU A 286 -5.87 6.49 -3.84
C LEU A 286 -4.88 5.93 -2.82
N ASN A 287 -5.32 4.92 -2.10
CA ASN A 287 -4.43 4.12 -1.26
C ASN A 287 -3.84 2.97 -2.08
N ILE A 288 -2.62 3.17 -2.55
CA ILE A 288 -1.98 2.22 -3.45
C ILE A 288 -1.37 1.07 -2.67
N LYS A 289 -1.84 -0.15 -2.97
CA LYS A 289 -1.28 -1.40 -2.47
C LYS A 289 -0.44 -2.06 -3.57
N ILE A 290 0.66 -2.71 -3.18
CA ILE A 290 1.46 -3.54 -4.08
C ILE A 290 0.60 -4.75 -4.48
N ARG A 291 0.62 -5.12 -5.74
CA ARG A 291 -0.08 -6.29 -6.27
C ARG A 291 0.90 -7.42 -6.61
N PRO A 292 0.46 -8.68 -6.70
CA PRO A 292 1.33 -9.82 -7.02
C PRO A 292 2.09 -9.65 -8.34
N ASN A 293 1.52 -8.91 -9.29
CA ASN A 293 2.14 -8.64 -10.60
C ASN A 293 3.10 -7.44 -10.60
N ASP A 294 3.21 -6.71 -9.49
CA ASP A 294 4.13 -5.56 -9.34
C ASP A 294 5.56 -6.08 -9.04
N ILE A 295 6.13 -6.89 -9.92
CA ILE A 295 7.41 -7.62 -9.69
C ILE A 295 8.52 -6.64 -9.32
N GLU A 296 8.68 -5.53 -10.04
CA GLU A 296 9.71 -4.53 -9.77
C GLU A 296 9.58 -3.94 -8.35
N LYS A 297 8.36 -3.72 -7.87
CA LYS A 297 8.13 -3.26 -6.49
C LYS A 297 8.47 -4.33 -5.47
N ILE A 298 8.10 -5.58 -5.74
CA ILE A 298 8.38 -6.72 -4.86
C ILE A 298 9.90 -6.89 -4.73
N GLU A 299 10.64 -6.94 -5.83
CA GLU A 299 12.10 -7.03 -5.83
C GLU A 299 12.75 -5.84 -5.09
N THR A 300 12.22 -4.63 -5.31
CA THR A 300 12.68 -3.44 -4.58
C THR A 300 12.48 -3.58 -3.08
N VAL A 301 11.32 -4.08 -2.63
CA VAL A 301 11.03 -4.30 -1.19
C VAL A 301 11.97 -5.36 -0.63
N GLU A 302 12.21 -6.46 -1.34
CA GLU A 302 13.14 -7.51 -0.90
C GLU A 302 14.56 -6.97 -0.72
N GLN A 303 15.07 -6.22 -1.69
CA GLN A 303 16.39 -5.57 -1.60
C GLN A 303 16.46 -4.60 -0.40
N MET A 304 15.44 -3.77 -0.21
CA MET A 304 15.39 -2.83 0.91
C MET A 304 15.36 -3.55 2.27
N ILE A 305 14.64 -4.66 2.38
CA ILE A 305 14.62 -5.46 3.62
C ILE A 305 15.99 -6.06 3.88
N GLN A 306 16.66 -6.62 2.86
CA GLN A 306 18.02 -7.19 3.00
C GLN A 306 19.04 -6.13 3.41
N GLU A 307 18.94 -4.91 2.89
CA GLU A 307 19.90 -3.82 3.14
C GLU A 307 19.68 -3.14 4.49
N TYR A 308 18.40 -2.87 4.87
CA TYR A 308 18.08 -1.98 5.99
C TYR A 308 17.59 -2.70 7.25
N VAL A 309 17.28 -4.00 7.19
CA VAL A 309 16.78 -4.77 8.34
C VAL A 309 17.79 -5.85 8.75
N ASN A 310 18.11 -5.91 10.04
CA ASN A 310 18.94 -6.96 10.59
C ASN A 310 18.13 -8.27 10.74
N LEU A 311 18.09 -9.06 9.66
CA LEU A 311 17.34 -10.31 9.60
C LEU A 311 17.88 -11.37 10.58
N ASP A 312 19.18 -11.43 10.81
CA ASP A 312 19.78 -12.37 11.77
C ASP A 312 19.31 -12.07 13.19
N MET A 313 19.33 -10.78 13.57
CA MET A 313 18.82 -10.36 14.88
C MET A 313 17.34 -10.62 15.02
N LEU A 314 16.55 -10.42 13.96
CA LEU A 314 15.12 -10.70 13.91
C LEU A 314 14.88 -12.19 14.13
N LEU A 315 15.50 -13.07 13.36
CA LEU A 315 15.31 -14.52 13.42
C LEU A 315 15.75 -15.11 14.76
N ARG A 316 16.86 -14.62 15.35
CA ARG A 316 17.30 -15.07 16.69
C ARG A 316 16.32 -14.70 17.81
N ARG A 317 15.42 -13.76 17.58
CA ARG A 317 14.43 -13.28 18.54
C ARG A 317 13.05 -13.91 18.35
N MET A 318 12.84 -14.59 17.24
CA MET A 318 11.62 -15.36 16.96
C MET A 318 11.65 -16.72 17.62
#